data_a0dabd0bcb3a1c1a1b7fe2ba7eee2757
#
_entry.id   a0dabd0bcb3a1c1a1b7fe2ba7eee2757
#
_cell.length_a   1.000
_cell.length_b   1.000
_cell.length_c   1.000
_cell.angle_alpha   90.00
_cell.angle_beta   90.00
_cell.angle_gamma   90.00
#
_symmetry.space_group_name_H-M   'P 1'
#
loop_
_entity.id
_entity.type
_entity.pdbx_description
1 polymer ?
#
loop_
_entity_poly.entity_id
_entity_poly.type
_entity_poly.pdbx_seq_one_letter_code
_entity_poly.pdbx_strand_id
1 'polypeptide(L)'
;MSECSKMIMDEDIYDYIVVNIPIVSKIFENNPDVCIQQVDEQWIIMHSRLAENRELNISSLGYYTIPKIYGLMELTDRQAVLGADISSMEETGAVNITSQPFLNARGQGVIIGFIDTGIDYLRNNFKDSSGNTRILAIWDQTVEYEASSLVSYGRVYEADAINTAIRAYEAGEDPYSHVKSQDINGHGTFMAGIAASSYTDGYIGVAPEADIVCVKLKGAKRYLRDYFFIKDDVPAFQESDIMLAATFLKDYAQRRNKPLVIISGVGSGSGSRTGATPLADVFDAYTKLTNTCVVVPAGNEAVSLSLIH
;
A
#
# COMPACT_ATOMS: atom_id res chain seq x y z
N MET A 1 17.19 -12.21 -11.65
CA MET A 1 16.91 -10.93 -10.95
C MET A 1 17.59 -9.83 -11.72
N SER A 2 16.93 -8.71 -12.00
CA SER A 2 17.61 -7.53 -12.51
C SER A 2 18.58 -7.00 -11.43
N GLU A 3 19.64 -6.35 -11.82
CA GLU A 3 20.60 -5.78 -10.87
C GLU A 3 19.91 -4.76 -9.96
N CYS A 4 18.99 -3.98 -10.52
CA CYS A 4 18.15 -3.03 -9.80
C CYS A 4 17.27 -3.69 -8.71
N SER A 5 16.64 -4.83 -9.01
CA SER A 5 15.82 -5.57 -8.03
C SER A 5 16.63 -6.02 -6.81
N LYS A 6 17.89 -6.41 -7.02
CA LYS A 6 18.79 -6.77 -5.90
C LYS A 6 19.11 -5.55 -5.05
N MET A 7 19.42 -4.41 -5.67
CA MET A 7 19.71 -3.16 -4.94
C MET A 7 18.53 -2.69 -4.10
N ILE A 8 17.31 -2.78 -4.62
CA ILE A 8 16.10 -2.36 -3.89
C ILE A 8 15.89 -3.19 -2.61
N MET A 9 16.20 -4.49 -2.66
CA MET A 9 16.01 -5.42 -1.55
C MET A 9 17.22 -5.52 -0.61
N ASP A 10 18.36 -4.93 -0.97
CA ASP A 10 19.59 -4.96 -0.18
C ASP A 10 19.51 -3.95 0.97
N GLU A 11 19.71 -4.41 2.20
CA GLU A 11 19.67 -3.59 3.42
C GLU A 11 20.82 -2.56 3.48
N ASP A 12 21.93 -2.78 2.78
CA ASP A 12 23.09 -1.88 2.71
C ASP A 12 22.93 -0.79 1.65
N ILE A 13 21.86 -0.83 0.85
CA ILE A 13 21.52 0.17 -0.16
C ILE A 13 20.49 1.14 0.41
N TYR A 14 20.80 2.43 0.29
CA TYR A 14 19.95 3.52 0.76
C TYR A 14 18.97 3.95 -0.33
N ASP A 15 17.78 4.30 0.08
CA ASP A 15 16.72 4.80 -0.79
C ASP A 15 16.61 6.32 -0.58
N TYR A 16 16.60 7.07 -1.68
CA TYR A 16 16.50 8.52 -1.67
C TYR A 16 15.32 8.96 -2.51
N ILE A 17 14.50 9.84 -1.95
CA ILE A 17 13.43 10.51 -2.71
C ILE A 17 14.03 11.76 -3.35
N VAL A 18 13.99 11.83 -4.67
CA VAL A 18 14.66 12.88 -5.45
C VAL A 18 13.68 13.47 -6.44
N VAL A 19 13.78 14.80 -6.63
CA VAL A 19 13.01 15.48 -7.69
C VAL A 19 13.49 15.00 -9.05
N ASN A 20 12.56 14.62 -9.90
CA ASN A 20 12.84 14.13 -11.25
C ASN A 20 13.29 15.29 -12.16
N ILE A 21 14.56 15.57 -12.14
CA ILE A 21 15.18 16.55 -13.02
C ILE A 21 15.90 15.78 -14.13
N PRO A 22 15.66 16.06 -15.43
CA PRO A 22 16.22 15.28 -16.55
C PRO A 22 17.73 15.10 -16.50
N ILE A 23 18.45 16.06 -15.91
CA ILE A 23 19.91 15.96 -15.75
C ILE A 23 20.31 14.89 -14.74
N VAL A 24 19.52 14.69 -13.66
CA VAL A 24 19.79 13.66 -12.64
C VAL A 24 19.69 12.27 -13.25
N SER A 25 18.61 11.99 -13.96
CA SER A 25 18.43 10.72 -14.65
C SER A 25 19.57 10.43 -15.63
N LYS A 26 20.02 11.43 -16.41
CA LYS A 26 21.14 11.29 -17.34
C LYS A 26 22.49 11.03 -16.68
N ILE A 27 22.76 11.68 -15.53
CA ILE A 27 24.03 11.49 -14.81
C ILE A 27 24.17 10.04 -14.31
N PHE A 28 23.06 9.42 -13.90
CA PHE A 28 23.06 8.09 -13.31
C PHE A 28 22.63 6.97 -14.26
N GLU A 29 22.21 7.29 -15.50
CA GLU A 29 21.66 6.32 -16.48
C GLU A 29 22.58 5.12 -16.75
N ASN A 30 23.91 5.32 -16.65
CA ASN A 30 24.90 4.26 -16.90
C ASN A 30 25.74 3.95 -15.64
N ASN A 31 25.32 4.36 -14.46
CA ASN A 31 26.04 4.06 -13.23
C ASN A 31 25.55 2.71 -12.66
N PRO A 32 26.40 1.66 -12.63
CA PRO A 32 26.01 0.34 -12.12
C PRO A 32 25.71 0.35 -10.61
N ASP A 33 26.20 1.37 -9.89
CA ASP A 33 26.00 1.50 -8.42
C ASP A 33 24.73 2.28 -8.07
N VAL A 34 23.91 2.64 -9.06
CA VAL A 34 22.68 3.40 -8.86
C VAL A 34 21.55 2.76 -9.64
N CYS A 35 20.42 2.54 -8.95
CA CYS A 35 19.17 2.17 -9.57
C CYS A 35 18.16 3.30 -9.38
N ILE A 36 17.42 3.62 -10.43
CA ILE A 36 16.37 4.66 -10.39
C ILE A 36 15.04 4.04 -10.73
N GLN A 37 14.05 4.32 -9.89
CA GLN A 37 12.65 4.01 -10.13
C GLN A 37 11.85 5.30 -10.29
N GLN A 38 11.09 5.39 -11.36
CA GLN A 38 10.19 6.52 -11.56
C GLN A 38 8.91 6.33 -10.77
N VAL A 39 8.51 7.35 -10.03
CA VAL A 39 7.22 7.42 -9.33
C VAL A 39 6.21 8.14 -10.22
N ASP A 40 6.52 9.38 -10.62
CA ASP A 40 5.72 10.21 -11.51
C ASP A 40 6.60 11.20 -12.30
N GLU A 41 6.01 12.26 -12.83
CA GLU A 41 6.75 13.30 -13.54
C GLU A 41 7.66 14.12 -12.62
N GLN A 42 7.32 14.24 -11.34
CA GLN A 42 8.01 15.08 -10.35
C GLN A 42 9.01 14.30 -9.49
N TRP A 43 8.74 13.02 -9.20
CA TRP A 43 9.48 12.25 -8.21
C TRP A 43 10.09 10.96 -8.76
N ILE A 44 11.32 10.67 -8.32
CA ILE A 44 12.02 9.39 -8.52
C ILE A 44 12.53 8.88 -7.19
N ILE A 45 12.68 7.55 -7.11
CA ILE A 45 13.41 6.89 -6.03
C ILE A 45 14.76 6.45 -6.58
N MET A 46 15.82 6.90 -5.93
CA MET A 46 17.19 6.52 -6.25
C MET A 46 17.70 5.57 -5.18
N HIS A 47 18.18 4.41 -5.59
CA HIS A 47 18.80 3.41 -4.73
C HIS A 47 20.30 3.43 -4.98
N SER A 48 21.08 3.67 -3.92
CA SER A 48 22.53 3.79 -4.01
C SER A 48 23.19 3.52 -2.66
N ARG A 49 24.45 3.08 -2.69
CA ARG A 49 25.25 3.03 -1.46
C ARG A 49 25.52 4.44 -0.94
N LEU A 50 25.50 4.59 0.36
CA LEU A 50 26.00 5.82 0.98
C LEU A 50 27.52 5.88 0.75
N ALA A 51 28.04 7.05 0.34
CA ALA A 51 29.48 7.22 0.15
C ALA A 51 30.22 6.94 1.46
N GLU A 52 31.37 6.30 1.36
CA GLU A 52 32.24 6.01 2.54
C GLU A 52 32.42 7.27 3.42
N ASN A 53 32.25 7.08 4.73
CA ASN A 53 32.32 8.14 5.74
C ASN A 53 31.24 9.23 5.67
N ARG A 54 30.11 8.99 5.01
CA ARG A 54 28.92 9.86 5.13
C ARG A 54 27.88 9.23 6.04
N GLU A 55 27.39 10.02 6.98
CA GLU A 55 26.23 9.67 7.78
C GLU A 55 24.96 10.20 7.11
N LEU A 56 23.86 9.47 7.27
CA LEU A 56 22.55 9.94 6.86
C LEU A 56 22.18 11.13 7.73
N ASN A 57 22.11 12.32 7.14
CA ASN A 57 21.84 13.52 7.89
C ASN A 57 21.11 14.58 7.05
N ILE A 58 20.16 15.25 7.69
CA ILE A 58 19.26 16.24 7.06
C ILE A 58 20.04 17.43 6.50
N SER A 59 21.15 17.80 7.12
CA SER A 59 21.94 18.97 6.69
C SER A 59 22.63 18.75 5.34
N SER A 60 22.96 17.51 5.02
CA SER A 60 23.68 17.17 3.78
C SER A 60 22.78 16.70 2.64
N LEU A 61 21.60 16.10 2.96
CA LEU A 61 20.73 15.47 1.98
C LEU A 61 19.41 16.22 1.75
N GLY A 62 19.05 17.13 2.66
CA GLY A 62 17.74 17.75 2.65
C GLY A 62 16.66 16.86 3.29
N TYR A 63 15.67 17.53 3.88
CA TYR A 63 14.65 16.86 4.70
C TYR A 63 13.79 15.85 3.94
N TYR A 64 13.45 16.15 2.69
CA TYR A 64 12.55 15.32 1.88
C TYR A 64 13.28 14.19 1.14
N THR A 65 14.60 14.24 1.04
CA THR A 65 15.40 13.22 0.38
C THR A 65 15.44 11.91 1.17
N ILE A 66 15.37 12.00 2.51
CA ILE A 66 15.33 10.84 3.39
C ILE A 66 13.88 10.38 3.50
N PRO A 67 13.53 9.14 3.06
CA PRO A 67 12.17 8.62 3.20
C PRO A 67 11.70 8.64 4.65
N LYS A 68 10.47 9.04 4.90
CA LYS A 68 9.87 8.98 6.22
C LYS A 68 9.40 7.56 6.54
N ILE A 69 9.21 7.29 7.83
CA ILE A 69 8.65 6.04 8.32
C ILE A 69 7.17 6.22 8.58
N TYR A 70 6.42 5.19 8.17
CA TYR A 70 4.98 5.05 8.37
C TYR A 70 4.71 3.82 9.21
N GLY A 71 3.81 3.94 10.17
CA GLY A 71 3.32 2.84 11.01
C GLY A 71 1.91 2.43 10.60
N LEU A 72 1.45 1.30 11.14
CA LEU A 72 0.05 0.92 11.02
C LEU A 72 -0.80 1.87 11.85
N MET A 73 -1.95 2.23 11.31
CA MET A 73 -2.98 2.92 12.09
C MET A 73 -3.65 1.88 13.00
N GLU A 74 -3.63 2.11 14.31
CA GLU A 74 -4.22 1.17 15.26
C GLU A 74 -5.71 0.93 14.94
N LEU A 75 -6.07 -0.34 14.92
CA LEU A 75 -7.46 -0.74 14.88
C LEU A 75 -8.07 -0.36 16.24
N THR A 76 -9.14 0.41 16.23
CA THR A 76 -9.85 0.80 17.46
C THR A 76 -10.20 -0.43 18.30
N ASP A 77 -9.92 -0.35 19.60
CA ASP A 77 -10.21 -1.44 20.53
C ASP A 77 -11.69 -1.83 20.40
N ARG A 78 -11.97 -3.12 20.23
CA ARG A 78 -13.33 -3.65 20.15
C ARG A 78 -14.22 -3.20 21.30
N GLN A 79 -13.67 -2.91 22.48
CA GLN A 79 -14.41 -2.41 23.62
C GLN A 79 -14.91 -0.97 23.46
N ALA A 80 -14.18 -0.13 22.73
CA ALA A 80 -14.63 1.23 22.42
C ALA A 80 -15.78 1.24 21.39
N VAL A 81 -15.86 0.22 20.53
CA VAL A 81 -16.90 0.10 19.48
C VAL A 81 -18.16 -0.56 20.02
N LEU A 82 -18.07 -1.44 21.03
CA LEU A 82 -19.23 -2.14 21.62
C LEU A 82 -20.18 -1.25 22.44
N GLY A 83 -19.82 0.02 22.66
CA GLY A 83 -20.69 1.01 23.30
C GLY A 83 -21.40 1.97 22.34
N ALA A 84 -21.18 1.86 21.02
CA ALA A 84 -21.86 2.67 20.04
C ALA A 84 -23.10 1.94 19.52
N ASP A 85 -24.28 2.48 19.78
CA ASP A 85 -25.57 1.96 19.30
C ASP A 85 -25.75 2.09 17.77
N ILE A 86 -24.82 2.79 17.09
CA ILE A 86 -24.87 3.11 15.65
C ILE A 86 -23.61 2.58 14.98
N SER A 87 -23.77 1.82 13.88
CA SER A 87 -22.64 1.33 13.11
C SER A 87 -21.95 2.48 12.35
N SER A 88 -20.64 2.39 12.10
CA SER A 88 -19.89 3.39 11.33
C SER A 88 -20.47 3.62 9.92
N MET A 89 -21.10 2.63 9.32
CA MET A 89 -21.80 2.74 8.04
C MET A 89 -23.09 3.58 8.14
N GLU A 90 -23.81 3.49 9.25
CA GLU A 90 -24.99 4.31 9.53
C GLU A 90 -24.57 5.75 9.81
N GLU A 91 -23.56 5.93 10.65
CA GLU A 91 -23.05 7.25 11.06
C GLU A 91 -22.51 8.05 9.87
N THR A 92 -21.81 7.39 8.93
CA THR A 92 -21.33 8.01 7.69
C THR A 92 -22.40 8.16 6.62
N GLY A 93 -23.58 7.59 6.80
CA GLY A 93 -24.65 7.56 5.81
C GLY A 93 -24.42 6.59 4.66
N ALA A 94 -23.40 5.75 4.70
CA ALA A 94 -23.09 4.77 3.66
C ALA A 94 -24.26 3.79 3.42
N VAL A 95 -24.96 3.38 4.50
CA VAL A 95 -26.16 2.55 4.42
C VAL A 95 -27.24 3.21 3.54
N ASN A 96 -27.42 4.53 3.66
CA ASN A 96 -28.43 5.25 2.90
C ASN A 96 -28.15 5.22 1.40
N ILE A 97 -26.89 5.15 0.98
CA ILE A 97 -26.48 5.07 -0.43
C ILE A 97 -26.60 3.64 -0.94
N THR A 98 -26.06 2.67 -0.20
CA THR A 98 -26.04 1.26 -0.60
C THR A 98 -27.41 0.61 -0.58
N SER A 99 -28.35 1.13 0.25
CA SER A 99 -29.73 0.66 0.32
C SER A 99 -30.67 1.24 -0.74
N GLN A 100 -30.21 2.24 -1.52
CA GLN A 100 -31.05 2.85 -2.57
C GLN A 100 -31.16 1.94 -3.79
N PRO A 101 -32.35 1.40 -4.07
CA PRO A 101 -32.51 0.41 -5.16
C PRO A 101 -32.24 0.99 -6.56
N PHE A 102 -32.32 2.33 -6.70
CA PHE A 102 -32.11 3.00 -7.98
C PHE A 102 -30.65 3.41 -8.24
N LEU A 103 -29.83 3.55 -7.21
CA LEU A 103 -28.43 3.95 -7.37
C LEU A 103 -27.51 2.76 -7.65
N ASN A 104 -27.84 1.58 -7.10
CA ASN A 104 -27.02 0.37 -7.17
C ASN A 104 -25.51 0.64 -6.95
N ALA A 105 -25.20 1.57 -6.04
CA ALA A 105 -23.84 2.06 -5.77
C ALA A 105 -23.11 1.09 -4.83
N ARG A 106 -22.70 -0.07 -5.35
CA ARG A 106 -22.06 -1.14 -4.61
C ARG A 106 -20.59 -1.37 -4.99
N GLY A 107 -20.04 -0.47 -5.83
CA GLY A 107 -18.65 -0.50 -6.26
C GLY A 107 -18.38 -1.24 -7.58
N GLN A 108 -19.40 -1.65 -8.31
CA GLN A 108 -19.22 -2.35 -9.59
C GLN A 108 -18.34 -1.56 -10.54
N GLY A 109 -17.33 -2.22 -11.11
CA GLY A 109 -16.43 -1.65 -12.10
C GLY A 109 -15.39 -0.68 -11.55
N VAL A 110 -15.35 -0.47 -10.24
CA VAL A 110 -14.35 0.35 -9.56
C VAL A 110 -13.28 -0.55 -8.94
N ILE A 111 -12.02 -0.16 -9.02
CA ILE A 111 -10.93 -0.79 -8.28
C ILE A 111 -10.74 -0.05 -6.94
N ILE A 112 -10.72 -0.80 -5.85
CA ILE A 112 -10.20 -0.33 -4.57
C ILE A 112 -8.80 -0.90 -4.41
N GLY A 113 -7.81 -0.01 -4.35
CA GLY A 113 -6.40 -0.34 -4.16
C GLY A 113 -5.99 -0.14 -2.71
N PHE A 114 -5.47 -1.18 -2.06
CA PHE A 114 -4.99 -1.14 -0.69
C PHE A 114 -3.47 -1.09 -0.64
N ILE A 115 -2.93 -0.20 0.19
CA ILE A 115 -1.51 -0.10 0.54
C ILE A 115 -1.39 -0.42 2.03
N ASP A 116 -0.99 -1.67 2.37
CA ASP A 116 -1.08 -2.17 3.73
C ASP A 116 -0.17 -3.40 3.97
N THR A 117 -0.47 -4.22 5.00
CA THR A 117 0.25 -5.45 5.37
C THR A 117 -0.03 -6.65 4.47
N GLY A 118 -0.95 -6.52 3.52
CA GLY A 118 -1.40 -7.59 2.64
C GLY A 118 -2.89 -7.83 2.70
N ILE A 119 -3.33 -8.96 2.18
CA ILE A 119 -4.72 -9.43 2.21
C ILE A 119 -4.77 -10.95 2.29
N ASP A 120 -5.60 -11.48 3.17
CA ASP A 120 -5.92 -12.91 3.25
C ASP A 120 -6.90 -13.28 2.13
N TYR A 121 -6.35 -13.64 0.98
CA TYR A 121 -7.09 -13.90 -0.25
C TYR A 121 -7.95 -15.19 -0.19
N LEU A 122 -7.76 -16.02 0.83
CA LEU A 122 -8.55 -17.25 1.01
C LEU A 122 -9.95 -17.00 1.57
N ARG A 123 -10.17 -15.81 2.14
CA ARG A 123 -11.45 -15.47 2.77
C ARG A 123 -12.59 -15.33 1.76
N ASN A 124 -13.74 -15.87 2.15
CA ASN A 124 -14.96 -15.87 1.33
C ASN A 124 -15.51 -14.47 1.04
N ASN A 125 -15.27 -13.50 1.94
CA ASN A 125 -15.72 -12.12 1.79
C ASN A 125 -15.00 -11.35 0.66
N PHE A 126 -13.98 -11.92 0.04
CA PHE A 126 -13.33 -11.35 -1.14
C PHE A 126 -13.65 -12.14 -2.42
N LYS A 127 -14.63 -13.03 -2.37
CA LYS A 127 -15.12 -13.78 -3.53
C LYS A 127 -16.42 -13.17 -4.08
N ASP A 128 -16.64 -13.39 -5.36
CA ASP A 128 -17.92 -13.10 -6.02
C ASP A 128 -18.96 -14.22 -5.76
N SER A 129 -20.17 -14.06 -6.29
CA SER A 129 -21.25 -15.02 -6.16
C SER A 129 -20.96 -16.37 -6.87
N SER A 130 -19.96 -16.44 -7.74
CA SER A 130 -19.52 -17.65 -8.44
C SER A 130 -18.37 -18.36 -7.72
N GLY A 131 -17.89 -17.78 -6.58
CA GLY A 131 -16.77 -18.32 -5.80
C GLY A 131 -15.39 -17.90 -6.30
N ASN A 132 -15.31 -17.07 -7.35
CA ASN A 132 -14.04 -16.53 -7.83
C ASN A 132 -13.61 -15.32 -7.00
N THR A 133 -12.29 -15.11 -6.91
CA THR A 133 -11.76 -13.93 -6.24
C THR A 133 -12.15 -12.63 -6.95
N ARG A 134 -12.49 -11.60 -6.17
CA ARG A 134 -12.57 -10.20 -6.64
C ARG A 134 -11.23 -9.47 -6.51
N ILE A 135 -10.21 -10.14 -5.99
CA ILE A 135 -8.84 -9.60 -5.94
C ILE A 135 -8.21 -9.80 -7.31
N LEU A 136 -8.08 -8.70 -8.06
CA LEU A 136 -7.49 -8.70 -9.40
C LEU A 136 -5.99 -8.92 -9.37
N ALA A 137 -5.31 -8.34 -8.37
CA ALA A 137 -3.88 -8.54 -8.17
C ALA A 137 -3.44 -8.30 -6.73
N ILE A 138 -2.36 -8.97 -6.33
CA ILE A 138 -1.58 -8.71 -5.14
C ILE A 138 -0.15 -8.43 -5.57
N TRP A 139 0.38 -7.23 -5.30
CA TRP A 139 1.81 -6.99 -5.35
C TRP A 139 2.41 -7.19 -3.96
N ASP A 140 3.14 -8.27 -3.79
CA ASP A 140 3.86 -8.56 -2.56
C ASP A 140 5.31 -8.07 -2.68
N GLN A 141 5.66 -7.01 -1.96
CA GLN A 141 6.99 -6.42 -1.94
C GLN A 141 7.99 -7.24 -1.10
N THR A 142 7.51 -8.22 -0.32
CA THR A 142 8.35 -8.98 0.63
C THR A 142 8.94 -10.26 0.05
N VAL A 143 8.41 -10.73 -1.07
CA VAL A 143 8.82 -11.98 -1.69
C VAL A 143 9.88 -11.77 -2.76
N GLU A 144 10.56 -12.86 -3.13
CA GLU A 144 11.57 -12.83 -4.18
C GLU A 144 10.99 -12.32 -5.50
N TYR A 145 11.77 -11.48 -6.18
CA TYR A 145 11.37 -10.84 -7.43
C TYR A 145 11.12 -11.87 -8.54
N GLU A 146 10.00 -11.72 -9.19
CA GLU A 146 9.70 -12.32 -10.48
C GLU A 146 9.53 -11.23 -11.54
N ALA A 147 10.15 -11.44 -12.70
CA ALA A 147 10.17 -10.43 -13.77
C ALA A 147 8.74 -10.02 -14.18
N SER A 148 8.47 -8.74 -14.10
CA SER A 148 7.18 -8.14 -14.42
C SER A 148 7.38 -6.83 -15.17
N SER A 149 6.45 -6.50 -16.05
CA SER A 149 6.39 -5.18 -16.69
C SER A 149 5.76 -4.10 -15.80
N LEU A 150 5.30 -4.49 -14.61
CA LEU A 150 4.57 -3.61 -13.69
C LEU A 150 5.44 -3.12 -12.53
N VAL A 151 6.38 -3.97 -12.07
CA VAL A 151 7.16 -3.71 -10.86
C VAL A 151 8.61 -4.11 -11.06
N SER A 152 9.52 -3.51 -10.30
CA SER A 152 10.96 -3.79 -10.36
C SER A 152 11.45 -4.71 -9.23
N TYR A 153 10.60 -5.00 -8.22
CA TYR A 153 10.92 -5.88 -7.11
C TYR A 153 9.65 -6.55 -6.56
N GLY A 154 9.82 -7.56 -5.73
CA GLY A 154 8.71 -8.38 -5.27
C GLY A 154 8.01 -9.12 -6.40
N ARG A 155 6.79 -9.55 -6.17
CA ARG A 155 6.02 -10.33 -7.14
C ARG A 155 4.58 -9.88 -7.22
N VAL A 156 4.04 -9.83 -8.43
CA VAL A 156 2.62 -9.59 -8.68
C VAL A 156 1.94 -10.93 -8.94
N TYR A 157 0.90 -11.21 -8.17
CA TYR A 157 0.01 -12.35 -8.34
C TYR A 157 -1.31 -11.85 -8.91
N GLU A 158 -1.64 -12.26 -10.13
CA GLU A 158 -2.90 -11.91 -10.81
C GLU A 158 -4.04 -12.86 -10.38
N ALA A 159 -5.29 -12.49 -10.66
CA ALA A 159 -6.49 -13.21 -10.27
C ALA A 159 -6.48 -14.71 -10.60
N ASP A 160 -5.90 -15.10 -11.73
CA ASP A 160 -5.84 -16.51 -12.15
C ASP A 160 -4.99 -17.36 -11.20
N ALA A 161 -3.84 -16.82 -10.76
CA ALA A 161 -3.00 -17.49 -9.78
C ALA A 161 -3.70 -17.56 -8.41
N ILE A 162 -4.38 -16.47 -8.01
CA ILE A 162 -5.15 -16.41 -6.76
C ILE A 162 -6.28 -17.42 -6.78
N ASN A 163 -7.05 -17.50 -7.86
CA ASN A 163 -8.12 -18.52 -8.02
C ASN A 163 -7.57 -19.95 -7.99
N THR A 164 -6.38 -20.16 -8.55
CA THR A 164 -5.71 -21.48 -8.49
C THR A 164 -5.33 -21.82 -7.05
N ALA A 165 -4.78 -20.88 -6.29
CA ALA A 165 -4.47 -21.08 -4.88
C ALA A 165 -5.73 -21.35 -4.03
N ILE A 166 -6.83 -20.63 -4.31
CA ILE A 166 -8.12 -20.85 -3.62
C ILE A 166 -8.64 -22.28 -3.89
N ARG A 167 -8.61 -22.75 -5.13
CA ARG A 167 -9.03 -24.13 -5.48
C ARG A 167 -8.13 -25.18 -4.81
N ALA A 168 -6.83 -24.94 -4.75
CA ALA A 168 -5.89 -25.83 -4.03
C ALA A 168 -6.26 -25.91 -2.54
N TYR A 169 -6.52 -24.77 -1.90
CA TYR A 169 -6.98 -24.71 -0.52
C TYR A 169 -8.27 -25.49 -0.27
N GLU A 170 -9.27 -25.31 -1.15
CA GLU A 170 -10.55 -26.02 -1.08
C GLU A 170 -10.41 -27.54 -1.30
N ALA A 171 -9.37 -27.96 -2.03
CA ALA A 171 -9.00 -29.36 -2.21
C ALA A 171 -8.17 -29.94 -1.04
N GLY A 172 -7.81 -29.13 -0.04
CA GLY A 172 -6.96 -29.53 1.07
C GLY A 172 -5.46 -29.53 0.74
N GLU A 173 -5.06 -28.87 -0.34
CA GLU A 173 -3.67 -28.69 -0.75
C GLU A 173 -3.11 -27.36 -0.25
N ASP A 174 -1.78 -27.18 -0.31
CA ASP A 174 -1.13 -25.95 0.11
C ASP A 174 -1.34 -24.81 -0.90
N PRO A 175 -2.14 -23.76 -0.58
CA PRO A 175 -2.37 -22.62 -1.47
C PRO A 175 -1.12 -21.77 -1.68
N TYR A 176 -0.20 -21.78 -0.72
CA TYR A 176 0.99 -20.92 -0.73
C TYR A 176 2.07 -21.45 -1.68
N SER A 177 1.93 -22.67 -2.19
CA SER A 177 2.73 -23.16 -3.32
C SER A 177 2.44 -22.38 -4.62
N HIS A 178 1.26 -21.78 -4.75
CA HIS A 178 0.83 -20.96 -5.89
C HIS A 178 0.98 -19.46 -5.63
N VAL A 179 0.48 -18.98 -4.49
CA VAL A 179 0.53 -17.56 -4.08
C VAL A 179 1.15 -17.47 -2.69
N LYS A 180 2.41 -17.09 -2.62
CA LYS A 180 3.18 -17.03 -1.36
C LYS A 180 2.78 -15.86 -0.45
N SER A 181 2.00 -14.91 -0.96
CA SER A 181 1.59 -13.74 -0.19
C SER A 181 0.64 -14.12 0.94
N GLN A 182 0.92 -13.63 2.15
CA GLN A 182 0.12 -13.85 3.34
C GLN A 182 0.03 -12.55 4.13
N ASP A 183 -1.14 -12.22 4.65
CA ASP A 183 -1.30 -11.14 5.62
C ASP A 183 -1.23 -11.69 7.06
N ILE A 184 0.01 -11.82 7.57
CA ILE A 184 0.26 -12.36 8.91
C ILE A 184 -0.22 -11.39 9.99
N ASN A 185 -0.16 -10.08 9.74
CA ASN A 185 -0.59 -9.06 10.68
C ASN A 185 -2.12 -8.96 10.76
N GLY A 186 -2.80 -9.12 9.64
CA GLY A 186 -4.26 -9.05 9.52
C GLY A 186 -4.82 -7.63 9.35
N HIS A 187 -3.99 -6.58 9.48
CA HIS A 187 -4.46 -5.20 9.36
C HIS A 187 -5.01 -4.89 7.97
N GLY A 188 -4.27 -5.22 6.91
CA GLY A 188 -4.72 -5.00 5.55
C GLY A 188 -5.98 -5.80 5.19
N THR A 189 -6.07 -7.04 5.67
CA THR A 189 -7.29 -7.87 5.52
C THR A 189 -8.50 -7.22 6.20
N PHE A 190 -8.30 -6.66 7.39
CA PHE A 190 -9.36 -5.95 8.11
C PHE A 190 -9.79 -4.69 7.37
N MET A 191 -8.85 -3.87 6.90
CA MET A 191 -9.14 -2.67 6.11
C MET A 191 -9.89 -3.00 4.82
N ALA A 192 -9.46 -4.05 4.12
CA ALA A 192 -10.16 -4.55 2.93
C ALA A 192 -11.56 -5.06 3.26
N GLY A 193 -11.74 -5.70 4.40
CA GLY A 193 -13.04 -6.15 4.91
C GLY A 193 -14.02 -4.99 5.09
N ILE A 194 -13.61 -3.92 5.77
CA ILE A 194 -14.44 -2.71 5.98
C ILE A 194 -14.88 -2.12 4.64
N ALA A 195 -13.95 -1.97 3.72
CA ALA A 195 -14.22 -1.28 2.47
C ALA A 195 -14.96 -2.16 1.44
N ALA A 196 -14.60 -3.43 1.30
CA ALA A 196 -14.96 -4.23 0.13
C ALA A 196 -15.46 -5.66 0.43
N SER A 197 -15.77 -6.01 1.69
CA SER A 197 -16.32 -7.33 2.00
C SER A 197 -17.64 -7.57 1.26
N SER A 198 -17.76 -8.70 0.55
CA SER A 198 -19.07 -9.24 0.18
C SER A 198 -19.83 -9.64 1.44
N TYR A 199 -21.17 -9.76 1.35
CA TYR A 199 -21.94 -10.18 2.50
C TYR A 199 -21.52 -11.58 2.98
N THR A 200 -21.02 -11.64 4.20
CA THR A 200 -20.56 -12.89 4.82
C THR A 200 -20.72 -12.74 6.36
N ASP A 201 -21.28 -13.75 6.99
CA ASP A 201 -21.44 -13.85 8.46
C ASP A 201 -22.10 -12.62 9.13
N GLY A 202 -23.09 -12.02 8.43
CA GLY A 202 -23.83 -10.86 8.94
C GLY A 202 -23.14 -9.51 8.73
N TYR A 203 -22.01 -9.48 8.04
CA TYR A 203 -21.27 -8.27 7.72
C TYR A 203 -21.19 -8.02 6.21
N ILE A 204 -21.21 -6.76 5.81
CA ILE A 204 -21.02 -6.31 4.44
C ILE A 204 -20.14 -5.05 4.42
N GLY A 205 -19.20 -4.96 3.51
CA GLY A 205 -18.38 -3.75 3.32
C GLY A 205 -19.13 -2.63 2.61
N VAL A 206 -18.52 -1.46 2.55
CA VAL A 206 -19.10 -0.26 1.92
C VAL A 206 -19.31 -0.46 0.41
N ALA A 207 -18.37 -1.12 -0.27
CA ALA A 207 -18.40 -1.38 -1.72
C ALA A 207 -18.21 -2.88 -2.03
N PRO A 208 -19.22 -3.71 -1.70
CA PRO A 208 -19.11 -5.18 -1.70
C PRO A 208 -18.95 -5.81 -3.09
N GLU A 209 -19.10 -5.04 -4.16
CA GLU A 209 -18.98 -5.51 -5.55
C GLU A 209 -17.81 -4.83 -6.28
N ALA A 210 -16.96 -4.08 -5.54
CA ALA A 210 -15.74 -3.51 -6.11
C ALA A 210 -14.69 -4.59 -6.39
N ASP A 211 -13.88 -4.35 -7.40
CA ASP A 211 -12.64 -5.09 -7.63
C ASP A 211 -11.58 -4.66 -6.62
N ILE A 212 -10.69 -5.56 -6.22
CA ILE A 212 -9.67 -5.31 -5.22
C ILE A 212 -8.28 -5.46 -5.85
N VAL A 213 -7.38 -4.53 -5.54
CA VAL A 213 -5.94 -4.68 -5.78
C VAL A 213 -5.21 -4.37 -4.47
N CYS A 214 -4.31 -5.24 -4.05
CA CYS A 214 -3.59 -5.05 -2.79
C CYS A 214 -2.08 -4.94 -3.03
N VAL A 215 -1.45 -3.99 -2.37
CA VAL A 215 0.01 -3.93 -2.24
C VAL A 215 0.37 -4.28 -0.81
N LYS A 216 1.06 -5.39 -0.64
CA LYS A 216 1.67 -5.76 0.62
C LYS A 216 3.04 -5.09 0.71
N LEU A 217 3.15 -4.15 1.64
CA LEU A 217 4.37 -3.40 1.88
C LEU A 217 5.46 -4.29 2.49
N LYS A 218 6.71 -4.10 2.07
CA LYS A 218 7.87 -4.62 2.81
C LYS A 218 8.20 -3.74 4.00
N GLY A 219 8.85 -4.31 5.01
CA GLY A 219 9.36 -3.55 6.14
C GLY A 219 10.37 -2.49 5.71
N ALA A 220 10.42 -1.39 6.46
CA ALA A 220 11.44 -0.37 6.27
C ALA A 220 12.83 -0.94 6.51
N LYS A 221 13.80 -0.55 5.68
CA LYS A 221 15.19 -0.96 5.78
C LYS A 221 15.83 -0.55 7.10
N ARG A 222 16.81 -1.32 7.55
CA ARG A 222 17.46 -1.16 8.84
C ARG A 222 17.98 0.24 9.06
N TYR A 223 18.65 0.84 8.09
CA TYR A 223 19.23 2.18 8.23
C TYR A 223 18.18 3.26 8.53
N LEU A 224 16.96 3.17 8.00
CA LEU A 224 15.87 4.10 8.32
C LEU A 224 15.31 3.83 9.71
N ARG A 225 15.15 2.56 10.10
CA ARG A 225 14.70 2.20 11.45
C ARG A 225 15.68 2.75 12.49
N ASP A 226 16.97 2.59 12.27
CA ASP A 226 18.02 3.12 13.16
C ASP A 226 17.99 4.66 13.20
N TYR A 227 17.85 5.31 12.03
CA TYR A 227 17.79 6.76 11.92
C TYR A 227 16.60 7.39 12.67
N PHE A 228 15.44 6.73 12.61
CA PHE A 228 14.19 7.18 13.28
C PHE A 228 13.97 6.52 14.65
N PHE A 229 14.93 5.76 15.17
CA PHE A 229 14.87 5.07 16.46
C PHE A 229 13.67 4.12 16.59
N ILE A 230 13.31 3.42 15.52
CA ILE A 230 12.21 2.46 15.49
C ILE A 230 12.70 1.10 15.98
N LYS A 231 12.00 0.53 16.96
CA LYS A 231 12.27 -0.83 17.48
C LYS A 231 12.03 -1.90 16.41
N ASP A 232 12.77 -3.01 16.50
CA ASP A 232 12.72 -4.09 15.51
C ASP A 232 11.37 -4.81 15.43
N ASP A 233 10.65 -4.89 16.53
CA ASP A 233 9.37 -5.59 16.68
C ASP A 233 8.14 -4.74 16.26
N VAL A 234 8.35 -3.47 15.92
CA VAL A 234 7.26 -2.57 15.50
C VAL A 234 7.12 -2.60 13.98
N PRO A 235 5.90 -2.86 13.44
CA PRO A 235 5.64 -2.70 12.00
C PRO A 235 5.95 -1.28 11.55
N ALA A 236 6.85 -1.16 10.58
CA ALA A 236 7.26 0.14 10.05
C ALA A 236 7.57 0.01 8.56
N PHE A 237 7.09 0.97 7.78
CA PHE A 237 7.17 1.00 6.32
C PHE A 237 7.81 2.31 5.87
N GLN A 238 8.51 2.30 4.76
CA GLN A 238 9.19 3.50 4.26
C GLN A 238 8.40 4.20 3.16
N GLU A 239 8.47 5.52 3.14
CA GLU A 239 7.75 6.40 2.22
C GLU A 239 7.95 6.02 0.74
N SER A 240 9.18 5.69 0.35
CA SER A 240 9.52 5.30 -1.02
C SER A 240 8.72 4.09 -1.52
N ASP A 241 8.53 3.06 -0.67
CA ASP A 241 7.75 1.87 -1.03
C ASP A 241 6.25 2.17 -1.14
N ILE A 242 5.75 3.11 -0.33
CA ILE A 242 4.35 3.58 -0.39
C ILE A 242 4.12 4.38 -1.68
N MET A 243 5.06 5.26 -2.06
CA MET A 243 4.99 6.01 -3.32
C MET A 243 4.95 5.07 -4.53
N LEU A 244 5.81 4.05 -4.55
CA LEU A 244 5.82 3.03 -5.60
C LEU A 244 4.55 2.17 -5.60
N ALA A 245 4.01 1.87 -4.42
CA ALA A 245 2.72 1.19 -4.29
C ALA A 245 1.57 1.99 -4.91
N ALA A 246 1.53 3.30 -4.65
CA ALA A 246 0.53 4.20 -5.24
C ALA A 246 0.68 4.26 -6.77
N THR A 247 1.92 4.33 -7.28
CA THR A 247 2.21 4.29 -8.73
C THR A 247 1.71 2.98 -9.36
N PHE A 248 2.00 1.85 -8.74
CA PHE A 248 1.54 0.55 -9.22
C PHE A 248 0.00 0.50 -9.31
N LEU A 249 -0.71 0.93 -8.27
CA LEU A 249 -2.18 0.93 -8.25
C LEU A 249 -2.75 1.82 -9.35
N LYS A 250 -2.20 3.02 -9.53
CA LYS A 250 -2.59 3.94 -10.60
C LYS A 250 -2.38 3.30 -11.98
N ASP A 251 -1.19 2.79 -12.25
CA ASP A 251 -0.86 2.21 -13.55
C ASP A 251 -1.69 0.94 -13.83
N TYR A 252 -1.96 0.14 -12.79
CA TYR A 252 -2.79 -1.06 -12.88
C TYR A 252 -4.24 -0.72 -13.27
N ALA A 253 -4.82 0.30 -12.64
CA ALA A 253 -6.17 0.76 -12.93
C ALA A 253 -6.28 1.42 -14.31
N GLN A 254 -5.29 2.27 -14.68
CA GLN A 254 -5.25 2.93 -15.98
C GLN A 254 -5.17 1.93 -17.15
N ARG A 255 -4.32 0.89 -17.03
CA ARG A 255 -4.23 -0.17 -18.06
C ARG A 255 -5.54 -0.94 -18.25
N ARG A 256 -6.41 -0.96 -17.24
CA ARG A 256 -7.73 -1.59 -17.27
C ARG A 256 -8.87 -0.63 -17.58
N ASN A 257 -8.55 0.68 -17.72
CA ASN A 257 -9.52 1.75 -17.92
C ASN A 257 -10.63 1.74 -16.85
N LYS A 258 -10.25 1.54 -15.57
CA LYS A 258 -11.16 1.51 -14.44
C LYS A 258 -10.93 2.68 -13.49
N PRO A 259 -12.00 3.23 -12.87
CA PRO A 259 -11.87 4.14 -11.75
C PRO A 259 -11.10 3.49 -10.58
N LEU A 260 -10.37 4.29 -9.82
CA LEU A 260 -9.52 3.86 -8.73
C LEU A 260 -9.81 4.63 -7.43
N VAL A 261 -9.96 3.90 -6.34
CA VAL A 261 -9.90 4.43 -4.98
C VAL A 261 -8.67 3.84 -4.31
N ILE A 262 -7.69 4.67 -3.96
CA ILE A 262 -6.51 4.23 -3.19
C ILE A 262 -6.84 4.41 -1.70
N ILE A 263 -6.63 3.36 -0.91
CA ILE A 263 -6.71 3.39 0.55
C ILE A 263 -5.33 3.08 1.10
N SER A 264 -4.75 4.04 1.83
CA SER A 264 -3.51 3.84 2.56
C SER A 264 -3.85 3.48 4.01
N GLY A 265 -3.51 2.27 4.46
CA GLY A 265 -3.74 1.82 5.84
C GLY A 265 -2.64 2.25 6.81
N VAL A 266 -1.66 3.02 6.34
CA VAL A 266 -0.49 3.47 7.11
C VAL A 266 -0.45 4.98 7.24
N GLY A 267 0.09 5.45 8.34
CA GLY A 267 0.21 6.87 8.65
C GLY A 267 1.53 7.21 9.33
N SER A 268 1.85 8.51 9.41
CA SER A 268 3.05 9.01 10.06
C SER A 268 2.76 10.29 10.83
N GLY A 269 3.33 10.42 12.04
CA GLY A 269 3.38 11.68 12.77
C GLY A 269 4.49 12.64 12.27
N SER A 270 5.37 12.17 11.39
CA SER A 270 6.51 12.92 10.85
C SER A 270 6.14 13.62 9.55
N GLY A 271 6.72 14.80 9.33
CA GLY A 271 6.53 15.54 8.09
C GLY A 271 5.63 16.78 8.24
N SER A 272 5.36 17.40 7.12
CA SER A 272 4.51 18.59 7.07
C SER A 272 3.03 18.22 7.27
N ARG A 273 2.38 18.91 8.19
CA ARG A 273 0.93 18.79 8.41
C ARG A 273 0.11 19.58 7.41
N THR A 274 0.75 20.28 6.50
CA THR A 274 0.10 21.06 5.42
C THR A 274 0.06 20.29 4.09
N GLY A 275 0.45 19.01 4.08
CA GLY A 275 0.50 18.19 2.87
C GLY A 275 1.73 18.43 1.99
N ALA A 276 2.72 19.19 2.45
CA ALA A 276 3.94 19.46 1.69
C ALA A 276 4.99 18.35 1.94
N THR A 277 4.71 17.12 1.50
CA THR A 277 5.63 15.98 1.52
C THR A 277 5.63 15.28 0.16
N PRO A 278 6.71 14.56 -0.23
CA PRO A 278 6.74 13.85 -1.51
C PRO A 278 5.55 12.90 -1.71
N LEU A 279 5.19 12.13 -0.69
CA LEU A 279 4.02 11.24 -0.76
C LEU A 279 2.71 12.02 -0.94
N ALA A 280 2.54 13.15 -0.23
CA ALA A 280 1.36 13.99 -0.39
C ALA A 280 1.28 14.58 -1.81
N ASP A 281 2.40 15.03 -2.37
CA ASP A 281 2.46 15.52 -3.75
C ASP A 281 2.04 14.45 -4.76
N VAL A 282 2.48 13.19 -4.55
CA VAL A 282 2.06 12.04 -5.39
C VAL A 282 0.56 11.80 -5.27
N PHE A 283 0.01 11.78 -4.06
CA PHE A 283 -1.42 11.60 -3.85
C PHE A 283 -2.23 12.76 -4.44
N ASP A 284 -1.78 14.00 -4.26
CA ASP A 284 -2.40 15.18 -4.87
C ASP A 284 -2.37 15.13 -6.40
N ALA A 285 -1.25 14.70 -6.99
CA ALA A 285 -1.16 14.53 -8.44
C ALA A 285 -2.17 13.48 -8.94
N TYR A 286 -2.35 12.38 -8.21
CA TYR A 286 -3.27 11.31 -8.59
C TYR A 286 -4.73 11.71 -8.41
N THR A 287 -5.08 12.49 -7.38
CA THR A 287 -6.46 13.00 -7.22
C THR A 287 -6.88 14.00 -8.30
N LYS A 288 -5.93 14.58 -9.03
CA LYS A 288 -6.20 15.42 -10.21
C LYS A 288 -6.53 14.60 -11.46
N LEU A 289 -6.23 13.29 -11.45
CA LEU A 289 -6.62 12.41 -12.53
C LEU A 289 -8.12 12.13 -12.47
N THR A 290 -8.75 12.11 -13.64
CA THR A 290 -10.16 11.75 -13.74
C THR A 290 -10.38 10.33 -13.20
N ASN A 291 -11.42 10.15 -12.39
CA ASN A 291 -11.80 8.86 -11.80
C ASN A 291 -10.80 8.28 -10.78
N THR A 292 -10.00 9.11 -10.13
CA THR A 292 -9.11 8.66 -9.05
C THR A 292 -9.43 9.39 -7.74
N CYS A 293 -9.50 8.64 -6.64
CA CYS A 293 -9.68 9.15 -5.29
C CYS A 293 -8.64 8.53 -4.37
N VAL A 294 -8.14 9.29 -3.40
CA VAL A 294 -7.22 8.80 -2.36
C VAL A 294 -7.84 9.00 -1.00
N VAL A 295 -7.84 7.94 -0.19
CA VAL A 295 -8.34 7.91 1.17
C VAL A 295 -7.18 7.61 2.10
N VAL A 296 -6.96 8.49 3.06
CA VAL A 296 -5.91 8.34 4.08
C VAL A 296 -6.55 8.42 5.47
N PRO A 297 -6.02 7.71 6.48
CA PRO A 297 -6.53 7.77 7.83
C PRO A 297 -6.20 9.13 8.48
N ALA A 298 -7.11 9.62 9.30
CA ALA A 298 -6.90 10.85 10.06
C ALA A 298 -5.95 10.67 11.26
N GLY A 299 -5.66 9.42 11.63
CA GLY A 299 -4.92 9.08 12.82
C GLY A 299 -5.80 8.98 14.06
N ASN A 300 -5.35 8.20 15.04
CA ASN A 300 -6.03 7.99 16.32
C ASN A 300 -5.15 8.38 17.54
N GLU A 301 -4.06 9.12 17.29
CA GLU A 301 -3.03 9.46 18.28
C GLU A 301 -3.37 10.71 19.09
N ALA A 302 -4.57 11.30 18.95
CA ALA A 302 -4.95 12.53 19.62
C ALA A 302 -4.81 12.49 21.15
N VAL A 303 -4.91 11.30 21.75
CA VAL A 303 -4.75 11.08 23.19
C VAL A 303 -3.30 10.88 23.59
N SER A 304 -2.42 10.52 22.63
CA SER A 304 -1.01 10.19 22.86
C SER A 304 -0.06 11.39 22.65
N LEU A 305 -0.56 12.49 22.11
CA LEU A 305 0.23 13.70 21.80
C LEU A 305 0.86 14.39 23.01
N SER A 306 0.45 14.03 24.22
CA SER A 306 1.02 14.60 25.46
C SER A 306 2.39 14.04 25.82
N LEU A 307 2.87 13.02 25.12
CA LEU A 307 4.11 12.31 25.48
C LEU A 307 5.32 12.69 24.63
N ILE A 308 5.17 13.61 23.68
CA ILE A 308 6.26 14.13 22.87
C ILE A 308 6.70 15.47 23.47
N HIS A 309 7.36 15.39 24.58
CA HIS A 309 8.11 16.52 25.15
C HIS A 309 9.50 16.07 25.55
#